data_e932b5ad010d7b59acd3a91387dd5b3f
#
_entry.id   e932b5ad010d7b59acd3a91387dd5b3f
#
_cell.length_a   1.000
_cell.length_b   1.000
_cell.length_c   1.000
_cell.angle_alpha   90.00
_cell.angle_beta   90.00
_cell.angle_gamma   90.00
#
_symmetry.space_group_name_H-M   'P 1'
#
loop_
_entity.id
_entity.type
_entity.pdbx_description
1 polymer ?
#
loop_
_entity_poly.entity_id
_entity_poly.type
_entity_poly.pdbx_seq_one_letter_code
_entity_poly.pdbx_strand_id
1 'polypeptide(L)'
;MDHLVGGRLRIPAFQRGFVWDAERVAFFMDSVYKGYPFGNLLLWRTRQELTHERDLGPYQLPAGDPEYPIDYVLDGQQRLTSLFGVFQNSLQAREPDERFNVYFDRQAEDSLQSSQFFALPLDQPVDSARYFPLRVLFDVVAYRQATEPLEGDDLLLIDEMQTRFKEVQVPTQTFETDDRGRVAIVFERVNRLGVELDTLQLLSAWTWSDDFFLQEKFEDLGEDLEPFGFKLVGEDTNLLLRCCSAIIQGEAAPAALMQLDGDEVRERFDEISNGILGAIDFLRTNLHVGSMANLPFGTLIVPLAVFFSAKGNSSVVCTSAQRKALLKWFWRSSFSRRYSSDVIRKLELDIQAMLQLKGDVDDSLIDIDAPVWRSFFTGSMFNTSSVNTKTFVLLLTQAQPRSFVSGAPISLQRVLKDYNRNEFHHLYPRRYLKDLGYETSDINGLANFVFMARADNNKLGGEAPSMYRRHLPGDGQAAILRHALCPASLFSDDYDLFLEARGETLTRAAKALVADGELDVALSSYIADDWDPDDIPF
;
A
#
# COMPACT_ATOMS: atom_id res chain seq x y z
N MET A 1 10.14 -9.78 34.84
CA MET A 1 8.79 -10.34 35.03
C MET A 1 7.99 -9.45 35.98
N ASP A 2 8.41 -9.27 37.21
CA ASP A 2 7.66 -8.52 38.24
C ASP A 2 7.36 -7.07 37.87
N HIS A 3 8.27 -6.39 37.17
CA HIS A 3 8.06 -5.03 36.68
C HIS A 3 6.93 -4.92 35.63
N LEU A 4 6.74 -5.94 34.80
CA LEU A 4 5.65 -5.99 33.81
C LEU A 4 4.31 -6.28 34.52
N VAL A 5 4.27 -7.32 35.33
CA VAL A 5 3.06 -7.69 36.07
C VAL A 5 2.66 -6.63 37.10
N GLY A 6 3.63 -5.90 37.66
CA GLY A 6 3.41 -4.79 38.59
C GLY A 6 3.13 -3.44 37.96
N GLY A 7 3.02 -3.36 36.61
CA GLY A 7 2.69 -2.13 35.90
C GLY A 7 3.78 -1.05 35.86
N ARG A 8 5.02 -1.37 36.24
CA ARG A 8 6.16 -0.44 36.21
C ARG A 8 6.82 -0.35 34.85
N LEU A 9 6.74 -1.44 34.07
CA LEU A 9 7.27 -1.52 32.71
C LEU A 9 6.09 -1.77 31.77
N ARG A 10 5.87 -0.89 30.81
CA ARG A 10 4.70 -0.86 29.95
C ARG A 10 5.07 -0.68 28.48
N ILE A 11 4.15 -1.01 27.58
CA ILE A 11 4.31 -0.83 26.14
C ILE A 11 3.41 0.31 25.69
N PRO A 12 3.98 1.40 25.10
CA PRO A 12 3.16 2.50 24.61
C PRO A 12 2.34 2.06 23.39
N ALA A 13 1.14 2.63 23.23
CA ALA A 13 0.20 2.26 22.15
C ALA A 13 0.78 2.47 20.73
N PHE A 14 1.69 3.41 20.55
CA PHE A 14 2.33 3.68 19.24
C PHE A 14 3.36 2.61 18.81
N GLN A 15 3.74 1.67 19.66
CA GLN A 15 4.57 0.53 19.27
C GLN A 15 3.74 -0.45 18.42
N ARG A 16 4.38 -1.06 17.41
CA ARG A 16 3.74 -2.14 16.64
C ARG A 16 3.44 -3.36 17.52
N GLY A 17 2.48 -4.19 17.11
CA GLY A 17 2.20 -5.46 17.78
C GLY A 17 3.38 -6.43 17.72
N PHE A 18 3.23 -7.59 18.39
CA PHE A 18 4.22 -8.67 18.33
C PHE A 18 4.19 -9.35 16.96
N VAL A 19 5.32 -9.31 16.21
CA VAL A 19 5.41 -9.80 14.83
C VAL A 19 6.40 -10.95 14.63
N TRP A 20 7.17 -11.34 15.65
CA TRP A 20 8.08 -12.47 15.53
C TRP A 20 7.31 -13.77 15.39
N ASP A 21 7.75 -14.64 14.48
CA ASP A 21 7.27 -16.00 14.35
C ASP A 21 7.87 -16.93 15.42
N ALA A 22 7.36 -18.16 15.48
CA ALA A 22 7.75 -19.17 16.45
C ALA A 22 9.24 -19.57 16.33
N GLU A 23 9.75 -19.66 15.11
CA GLU A 23 11.15 -20.01 14.83
C GLU A 23 12.09 -18.91 15.35
N ARG A 24 11.74 -17.65 15.09
CA ARG A 24 12.53 -16.49 15.56
C ARG A 24 12.55 -16.39 17.08
N VAL A 25 11.44 -16.69 17.76
CA VAL A 25 11.38 -16.73 19.23
C VAL A 25 12.29 -17.84 19.77
N ALA A 26 12.21 -19.04 19.21
CA ALA A 26 13.07 -20.16 19.62
C ALA A 26 14.56 -19.87 19.38
N PHE A 27 14.91 -19.32 18.23
CA PHE A 27 16.28 -18.91 17.90
C PHE A 27 16.81 -17.80 18.82
N PHE A 28 15.92 -16.90 19.25
CA PHE A 28 16.27 -15.89 20.24
C PHE A 28 16.57 -16.51 21.61
N MET A 29 15.80 -17.53 22.06
CA MET A 29 16.09 -18.26 23.28
C MET A 29 17.45 -18.98 23.20
N ASP A 30 17.81 -19.55 22.06
CA ASP A 30 19.11 -20.16 21.82
C ASP A 30 20.25 -19.12 21.95
N SER A 31 20.07 -17.94 21.38
CA SER A 31 21.05 -16.85 21.47
C SER A 31 21.25 -16.39 22.92
N VAL A 32 20.16 -16.28 23.68
CA VAL A 32 20.20 -15.94 25.10
C VAL A 32 20.93 -17.02 25.91
N TYR A 33 20.63 -18.29 25.66
CA TYR A 33 21.27 -19.43 26.31
C TYR A 33 22.78 -19.51 26.05
N LYS A 34 23.20 -19.26 24.81
CA LYS A 34 24.61 -19.25 24.38
C LYS A 34 25.37 -17.99 24.80
N GLY A 35 24.69 -17.02 25.43
CA GLY A 35 25.30 -15.76 25.85
C GLY A 35 25.71 -14.84 24.69
N TYR A 36 25.08 -15.01 23.51
CA TYR A 36 25.34 -14.14 22.38
C TYR A 36 24.74 -12.75 22.60
N PRO A 37 25.35 -11.68 22.05
CA PRO A 37 24.79 -10.34 22.12
C PRO A 37 23.43 -10.29 21.41
N PHE A 38 22.36 -10.03 22.14
CA PHE A 38 20.99 -9.95 21.61
C PHE A 38 20.40 -8.53 21.64
N GLY A 39 21.24 -7.52 21.89
CA GLY A 39 20.85 -6.12 21.93
C GLY A 39 20.41 -5.66 23.33
N ASN A 40 19.93 -4.41 23.40
CA ASN A 40 19.49 -3.76 24.63
C ASN A 40 18.01 -3.40 24.59
N LEU A 41 17.44 -3.04 25.75
CA LEU A 41 16.15 -2.36 25.85
C LEU A 41 16.38 -0.87 25.98
N LEU A 42 15.62 -0.07 25.24
CA LEU A 42 15.52 1.37 25.48
C LEU A 42 14.21 1.66 26.18
N LEU A 43 14.31 2.31 27.35
CA LEU A 43 13.19 2.63 28.20
C LEU A 43 13.02 4.15 28.27
N TRP A 44 11.80 4.61 28.17
CA TRP A 44 11.40 5.98 28.45
C TRP A 44 10.80 6.06 29.85
N ARG A 45 11.47 6.77 30.73
CA ARG A 45 11.00 7.02 32.07
C ARG A 45 10.26 8.35 32.17
N THR A 46 9.02 8.30 32.65
CA THR A 46 8.18 9.49 32.81
C THR A 46 7.29 9.39 34.06
N ARG A 47 6.80 10.56 34.49
CA ARG A 47 5.76 10.65 35.51
C ARG A 47 4.35 10.74 34.92
N GLN A 48 4.25 10.90 33.60
CA GLN A 48 2.99 10.98 32.89
C GLN A 48 2.57 9.59 32.44
N GLU A 49 1.46 9.09 32.96
CA GLU A 49 0.83 7.87 32.46
C GLU A 49 0.27 8.11 31.08
N LEU A 50 0.52 7.18 30.17
CA LEU A 50 -0.12 7.17 28.86
C LEU A 50 -1.51 6.55 29.00
N THR A 51 -2.53 7.20 28.46
CA THR A 51 -3.93 6.75 28.56
C THR A 51 -4.17 5.46 27.81
N HIS A 52 -3.37 5.20 26.78
CA HIS A 52 -3.47 3.99 26.00
C HIS A 52 -2.13 3.27 25.95
N GLU A 53 -2.19 2.00 26.31
CA GLU A 53 -1.08 1.08 26.37
C GLU A 53 -1.41 -0.15 25.52
N ARG A 54 -0.39 -0.75 24.99
CA ARG A 54 -0.56 -1.97 24.21
C ARG A 54 -0.34 -3.20 25.08
N ASP A 55 -1.06 -4.26 24.77
CA ASP A 55 -0.82 -5.58 25.33
C ASP A 55 0.58 -6.10 25.00
N LEU A 56 1.12 -6.93 25.85
CA LEU A 56 2.41 -7.59 25.64
C LEU A 56 2.21 -8.92 24.88
N GLY A 57 2.19 -8.88 23.56
CA GLY A 57 1.80 -10.03 22.74
C GLY A 57 0.35 -10.42 23.02
N PRO A 58 0.06 -11.70 23.36
CA PRO A 58 -1.28 -12.16 23.72
C PRO A 58 -1.68 -11.87 25.18
N TYR A 59 -0.80 -11.23 25.97
CA TYR A 59 -1.01 -11.02 27.39
C TYR A 59 -1.50 -9.60 27.68
N GLN A 60 -2.67 -9.52 28.29
CA GLN A 60 -3.14 -8.27 28.87
C GLN A 60 -2.43 -8.01 30.19
N LEU A 61 -1.70 -6.90 30.27
CA LEU A 61 -1.08 -6.51 31.54
C LEU A 61 -2.16 -6.01 32.51
N PRO A 62 -2.06 -6.34 33.79
CA PRO A 62 -3.02 -5.88 34.80
C PRO A 62 -3.07 -4.34 34.85
N ALA A 63 -4.27 -3.79 34.94
CA ALA A 63 -4.44 -2.41 35.34
C ALA A 63 -4.07 -2.33 36.83
N GLY A 64 -2.87 -1.89 37.13
CA GLY A 64 -2.39 -1.66 38.51
C GLY A 64 -2.30 -0.18 38.79
N ASP A 65 -2.30 0.18 40.07
CA ASP A 65 -1.93 1.53 40.47
C ASP A 65 -0.40 1.64 40.31
N PRO A 66 0.09 2.30 39.23
CA PRO A 66 1.52 2.26 38.94
C PRO A 66 2.29 3.08 39.97
N GLU A 67 3.35 2.52 40.50
CA GLU A 67 4.34 3.33 41.20
C GLU A 67 5.06 4.23 40.19
N TYR A 68 5.00 5.52 40.41
CA TYR A 68 5.75 6.48 39.59
C TYR A 68 7.24 6.51 40.01
N PRO A 69 8.13 6.65 39.03
CA PRO A 69 7.93 6.80 37.57
C PRO A 69 7.64 5.46 36.85
N ILE A 70 7.01 5.58 35.66
CA ILE A 70 6.73 4.47 34.74
C ILE A 70 7.84 4.39 33.70
N ASP A 71 8.23 3.18 33.32
CA ASP A 71 9.16 2.92 32.22
C ASP A 71 8.43 2.37 31.00
N TYR A 72 8.37 3.14 29.91
CA TYR A 72 7.80 2.70 28.62
C TYR A 72 8.89 2.16 27.70
N VAL A 73 8.66 1.00 27.09
CA VAL A 73 9.61 0.37 26.15
C VAL A 73 9.61 1.12 24.82
N LEU A 74 10.71 1.76 24.45
CA LEU A 74 10.88 2.43 23.15
C LEU A 74 11.58 1.55 22.10
N ASP A 75 12.50 0.67 22.52
CA ASP A 75 13.10 -0.35 21.65
C ASP A 75 13.30 -1.64 22.41
N GLY A 76 13.25 -2.76 21.69
CA GLY A 76 13.40 -4.10 22.24
C GLY A 76 12.09 -4.78 22.64
N GLN A 77 10.94 -4.22 22.29
CA GLN A 77 9.62 -4.81 22.60
C GLN A 77 9.52 -6.27 22.18
N GLN A 78 9.94 -6.63 20.96
CA GLN A 78 9.85 -8.02 20.48
C GLN A 78 10.65 -8.99 21.36
N ARG A 79 11.84 -8.57 21.76
CA ARG A 79 12.72 -9.32 22.70
C ARG A 79 12.09 -9.48 24.08
N LEU A 80 11.57 -8.37 24.61
CA LEU A 80 10.89 -8.37 25.90
C LEU A 80 9.64 -9.27 25.90
N THR A 81 8.81 -9.16 24.84
CA THR A 81 7.61 -9.99 24.66
C THR A 81 7.97 -11.47 24.56
N SER A 82 9.05 -11.81 23.83
CA SER A 82 9.52 -13.20 23.70
C SER A 82 9.99 -13.77 25.05
N LEU A 83 10.82 -13.04 25.80
CA LEU A 83 11.27 -13.46 27.13
C LEU A 83 10.09 -13.61 28.09
N PHE A 84 9.17 -12.66 28.07
CA PHE A 84 8.00 -12.72 28.95
C PHE A 84 7.10 -13.90 28.56
N GLY A 85 6.73 -14.03 27.27
CA GLY A 85 5.80 -15.04 26.79
C GLY A 85 6.29 -16.49 27.01
N VAL A 86 7.61 -16.71 26.85
CA VAL A 86 8.21 -18.05 27.04
C VAL A 86 8.27 -18.45 28.51
N PHE A 87 8.58 -17.53 29.42
CA PHE A 87 8.89 -17.88 30.80
C PHE A 87 7.80 -17.54 31.84
N GLN A 88 6.79 -16.75 31.47
CA GLN A 88 5.76 -16.36 32.43
C GLN A 88 4.69 -17.45 32.60
N ASN A 89 4.16 -17.59 33.86
CA ASN A 89 3.04 -18.45 34.20
C ASN A 89 1.95 -17.71 35.01
N SER A 90 2.10 -16.39 35.18
CA SER A 90 1.23 -15.58 36.03
C SER A 90 0.00 -15.04 35.34
N LEU A 91 0.10 -14.82 34.03
CA LEU A 91 -0.97 -14.23 33.20
C LEU A 91 -1.52 -15.26 32.22
N GLN A 92 -2.85 -15.22 32.05
CA GLN A 92 -3.51 -16.02 31.02
C GLN A 92 -3.46 -15.26 29.69
N ALA A 93 -3.00 -15.93 28.63
CA ALA A 93 -3.09 -15.38 27.28
C ALA A 93 -4.57 -15.27 26.86
N ARG A 94 -4.92 -14.22 26.10
CA ARG A 94 -6.27 -14.08 25.50
C ARG A 94 -6.58 -15.24 24.57
N GLU A 95 -5.58 -15.65 23.80
CA GLU A 95 -5.63 -16.80 22.92
C GLU A 95 -4.33 -17.61 23.07
N PRO A 96 -4.40 -18.95 22.96
CA PRO A 96 -3.20 -19.78 22.96
C PRO A 96 -2.28 -19.38 21.81
N ASP A 97 -1.00 -19.17 22.10
CA ASP A 97 -0.02 -18.71 21.11
C ASP A 97 1.18 -19.65 21.09
N GLU A 98 1.27 -20.47 20.05
CA GLU A 98 2.33 -21.45 19.84
C GLU A 98 3.72 -20.84 19.74
N ARG A 99 3.82 -19.53 19.39
CA ARG A 99 5.11 -18.81 19.29
C ARG A 99 5.90 -18.83 20.58
N PHE A 100 5.24 -18.96 21.73
CA PHE A 100 5.85 -19.00 23.06
C PHE A 100 5.95 -20.42 23.64
N ASN A 101 5.47 -21.45 22.92
CA ASN A 101 5.56 -22.84 23.33
C ASN A 101 6.93 -23.43 23.01
N VAL A 102 7.99 -22.89 23.62
CA VAL A 102 9.39 -23.22 23.34
C VAL A 102 9.90 -24.32 24.24
N TYR A 103 10.61 -25.27 23.64
CA TYR A 103 11.22 -26.42 24.29
C TYR A 103 12.71 -26.49 23.99
N PHE A 104 13.45 -27.02 24.94
CA PHE A 104 14.85 -27.40 24.78
C PHE A 104 14.93 -28.86 24.33
N ASP A 105 15.62 -29.14 23.25
CA ASP A 105 15.87 -30.49 22.74
C ASP A 105 17.15 -31.06 23.38
N ARG A 106 16.98 -31.99 24.30
CA ARG A 106 18.09 -32.63 25.04
C ARG A 106 19.00 -33.50 24.16
N GLN A 107 18.52 -33.89 22.96
CA GLN A 107 19.25 -34.70 22.00
C GLN A 107 19.88 -33.86 20.88
N ALA A 108 19.62 -32.56 20.83
CA ALA A 108 20.21 -31.68 19.85
C ALA A 108 21.72 -31.52 20.11
N GLU A 109 22.50 -31.55 19.04
CA GLU A 109 23.94 -31.37 19.10
C GLU A 109 24.28 -29.94 19.56
N ASP A 110 25.13 -29.80 20.57
CA ASP A 110 25.63 -28.50 21.01
C ASP A 110 26.66 -27.97 19.99
N SER A 111 26.15 -27.27 18.99
CA SER A 111 26.97 -26.64 17.97
C SER A 111 26.79 -25.13 17.95
N LEU A 112 27.79 -24.40 17.47
CA LEU A 112 27.72 -22.94 17.38
C LEU A 112 26.63 -22.44 16.39
N GLN A 113 26.22 -23.25 15.43
CA GLN A 113 25.31 -22.86 14.36
C GLN A 113 23.90 -23.45 14.50
N SER A 114 23.74 -24.60 15.16
CA SER A 114 22.47 -25.27 15.31
C SER A 114 21.74 -24.81 16.57
N SER A 115 20.44 -24.53 16.48
CA SER A 115 19.62 -24.23 17.66
C SER A 115 19.28 -25.50 18.42
N GLN A 116 19.35 -25.42 19.76
CA GLN A 116 18.86 -26.44 20.68
C GLN A 116 17.42 -26.14 21.14
N PHE A 117 16.83 -25.04 20.70
CA PHE A 117 15.49 -24.59 21.09
C PHE A 117 14.53 -24.61 19.92
N PHE A 118 13.33 -25.13 20.15
CA PHE A 118 12.29 -25.29 19.14
C PHE A 118 10.93 -24.88 19.70
N ALA A 119 10.17 -24.14 18.94
CA ALA A 119 8.75 -23.93 19.23
C ALA A 119 7.95 -25.09 18.65
N LEU A 120 7.13 -25.74 19.48
CA LEU A 120 6.32 -26.87 19.06
C LEU A 120 4.84 -26.50 18.99
N PRO A 121 4.07 -27.08 18.04
CA PRO A 121 2.63 -26.87 17.95
C PRO A 121 1.92 -27.25 19.25
N LEU A 122 0.87 -26.50 19.60
CA LEU A 122 0.10 -26.74 20.83
C LEU A 122 -0.81 -27.99 20.77
N ASP A 123 -1.17 -28.42 19.57
CA ASP A 123 -2.10 -29.52 19.29
C ASP A 123 -1.43 -30.88 19.13
N GLN A 124 -0.10 -30.94 19.25
CA GLN A 124 0.66 -32.18 19.08
C GLN A 124 1.20 -32.70 20.42
N PRO A 125 1.19 -34.04 20.65
CA PRO A 125 1.82 -34.61 21.82
C PRO A 125 3.34 -34.43 21.75
N VAL A 126 3.91 -33.91 22.84
CA VAL A 126 5.35 -33.65 22.95
C VAL A 126 6.04 -34.85 23.61
N ASP A 127 7.11 -35.34 23.00
CA ASP A 127 7.97 -36.36 23.60
C ASP A 127 8.77 -35.77 24.79
N SER A 128 8.29 -35.99 25.98
CA SER A 128 8.93 -35.51 27.21
C SER A 128 10.29 -36.18 27.50
N ALA A 129 10.61 -37.31 26.82
CA ALA A 129 11.94 -37.91 26.90
C ALA A 129 12.99 -37.14 26.10
N ARG A 130 12.58 -36.30 25.14
CA ARG A 130 13.45 -35.51 24.31
C ARG A 130 13.35 -34.01 24.62
N TYR A 131 12.14 -33.49 24.77
CA TYR A 131 11.88 -32.05 24.82
C TYR A 131 11.54 -31.59 26.24
N PHE A 132 12.29 -30.59 26.73
CA PHE A 132 12.05 -29.98 28.03
C PHE A 132 11.42 -28.59 27.88
N PRO A 133 10.24 -28.30 28.48
CA PRO A 133 9.53 -27.05 28.29
C PRO A 133 10.18 -25.88 29.05
N LEU A 134 10.48 -24.77 28.35
CA LEU A 134 11.09 -23.59 28.95
C LEU A 134 10.18 -22.88 29.94
N ARG A 135 8.88 -22.92 29.77
CA ARG A 135 7.88 -22.25 30.62
C ARG A 135 7.96 -22.65 32.09
N VAL A 136 8.51 -23.84 32.41
CA VAL A 136 8.60 -24.32 33.80
C VAL A 136 9.86 -23.84 34.53
N LEU A 137 10.83 -23.26 33.84
CA LEU A 137 12.16 -22.97 34.38
C LEU A 137 12.16 -22.08 35.62
N PHE A 138 11.22 -21.16 35.74
CA PHE A 138 11.13 -20.20 36.85
C PHE A 138 9.96 -20.48 37.81
N ASP A 139 9.17 -21.53 37.56
CA ASP A 139 8.16 -22.03 38.45
C ASP A 139 8.74 -23.18 39.30
N VAL A 140 8.91 -22.97 40.58
CA VAL A 140 9.57 -23.94 41.49
C VAL A 140 8.85 -25.29 41.53
N VAL A 141 7.51 -25.29 41.51
CA VAL A 141 6.70 -26.51 41.57
C VAL A 141 6.73 -27.24 40.24
N ALA A 142 6.44 -26.50 39.15
CA ALA A 142 6.43 -27.07 37.80
C ALA A 142 7.83 -27.57 37.40
N TYR A 143 8.89 -26.85 37.76
CA TYR A 143 10.26 -27.28 37.51
C TYR A 143 10.59 -28.61 38.17
N ARG A 144 10.26 -28.76 39.48
CA ARG A 144 10.47 -30.01 40.22
C ARG A 144 9.71 -31.17 39.56
N GLN A 145 8.45 -30.96 39.22
CA GLN A 145 7.65 -31.98 38.55
C GLN A 145 8.23 -32.41 37.21
N ALA A 146 8.71 -31.44 36.42
CA ALA A 146 9.30 -31.70 35.10
C ALA A 146 10.69 -32.36 35.20
N THR A 147 11.44 -32.13 36.26
CA THR A 147 12.77 -32.73 36.48
C THR A 147 12.73 -34.04 37.30
N GLU A 148 11.62 -34.39 37.95
CA GLU A 148 11.48 -35.60 38.77
C GLU A 148 11.85 -36.89 38.01
N PRO A 149 11.50 -37.06 36.71
CA PRO A 149 11.86 -38.26 35.94
C PRO A 149 13.30 -38.23 35.38
N LEU A 150 14.07 -37.15 35.57
CA LEU A 150 15.40 -36.97 35.02
C LEU A 150 16.47 -37.41 36.03
N GLU A 151 17.48 -38.13 35.53
CA GLU A 151 18.62 -38.59 36.33
C GLU A 151 19.95 -38.31 35.62
N GLY A 152 21.05 -38.30 36.37
CA GLY A 152 22.41 -38.23 35.85
C GLY A 152 22.67 -36.98 35.00
N ASP A 153 23.24 -37.18 33.83
CA ASP A 153 23.67 -36.11 32.92
C ASP A 153 22.52 -35.25 32.38
N ASP A 154 21.31 -35.86 32.23
CA ASP A 154 20.13 -35.14 31.78
C ASP A 154 19.67 -34.10 32.80
N LEU A 155 19.68 -34.46 34.09
CA LEU A 155 19.33 -33.54 35.16
C LEU A 155 20.35 -32.39 35.24
N LEU A 156 21.63 -32.73 35.18
CA LEU A 156 22.71 -31.73 35.21
C LEU A 156 22.61 -30.75 34.03
N LEU A 157 22.30 -31.23 32.83
CA LEU A 157 22.09 -30.40 31.66
C LEU A 157 20.96 -29.38 31.83
N ILE A 158 19.82 -29.82 32.39
CA ILE A 158 18.67 -28.95 32.65
C ILE A 158 18.95 -27.95 33.79
N ASP A 159 19.63 -28.36 34.85
CA ASP A 159 20.05 -27.46 35.92
C ASP A 159 21.04 -26.38 35.42
N GLU A 160 21.98 -26.78 34.57
CA GLU A 160 22.88 -25.83 33.89
C GLU A 160 22.13 -24.85 32.99
N MET A 161 21.20 -25.34 32.17
CA MET A 161 20.34 -24.49 31.36
C MET A 161 19.55 -23.49 32.21
N GLN A 162 18.92 -23.95 33.30
CA GLN A 162 18.21 -23.08 34.23
C GLN A 162 19.14 -22.00 34.82
N THR A 163 20.34 -22.38 35.21
CA THR A 163 21.33 -21.47 35.78
C THR A 163 21.72 -20.40 34.76
N ARG A 164 22.01 -20.78 33.51
CA ARG A 164 22.35 -19.85 32.45
C ARG A 164 21.24 -18.82 32.24
N PHE A 165 19.96 -19.24 32.15
CA PHE A 165 18.85 -18.30 32.00
C PHE A 165 18.64 -17.40 33.22
N LYS A 166 18.92 -17.86 34.45
CA LYS A 166 18.84 -17.04 35.67
C LYS A 166 19.93 -15.95 35.73
N GLU A 167 21.07 -16.20 35.11
CA GLU A 167 22.20 -15.27 35.12
C GLU A 167 22.17 -14.26 34.01
N VAL A 168 21.24 -14.40 33.03
CA VAL A 168 21.11 -13.48 31.90
C VAL A 168 20.81 -12.08 32.40
N GLN A 169 21.66 -11.15 31.95
CA GLN A 169 21.43 -9.71 32.14
C GLN A 169 20.92 -9.10 30.84
N VAL A 170 19.76 -8.47 30.89
CA VAL A 170 19.22 -7.70 29.78
C VAL A 170 19.72 -6.27 29.89
N PRO A 171 20.64 -5.81 29.02
CA PRO A 171 21.12 -4.45 29.08
C PRO A 171 19.96 -3.48 28.86
N THR A 172 19.85 -2.47 29.70
CA THR A 172 18.79 -1.46 29.59
C THR A 172 19.40 -0.07 29.59
N GLN A 173 18.90 0.80 28.70
CA GLN A 173 19.20 2.21 28.68
C GLN A 173 17.92 2.98 28.98
N THR A 174 17.95 3.85 29.99
CA THR A 174 16.76 4.64 30.38
C THR A 174 16.97 6.10 29.97
N PHE A 175 15.98 6.65 29.26
CA PHE A 175 15.88 8.05 28.90
C PHE A 175 14.75 8.69 29.73
N GLU A 176 15.08 9.62 30.59
CA GLU A 176 14.10 10.27 31.50
C GLU A 176 13.70 11.63 30.97
N THR A 177 12.41 11.81 30.67
CA THR A 177 11.81 13.08 30.26
C THR A 177 10.30 13.03 30.35
N ASP A 178 9.68 14.18 30.63
CA ASP A 178 8.22 14.36 30.49
C ASP A 178 7.85 15.06 29.15
N ASP A 179 8.84 15.40 28.33
CA ASP A 179 8.66 16.01 27.00
C ASP A 179 8.47 14.93 25.93
N ARG A 180 7.23 14.77 25.46
CA ARG A 180 6.86 13.79 24.43
C ARG A 180 7.54 14.03 23.08
N GLY A 181 7.79 15.30 22.70
CA GLY A 181 8.51 15.63 21.48
C GLY A 181 9.95 15.09 21.50
N ARG A 182 10.63 15.19 22.65
CA ARG A 182 11.98 14.61 22.83
C ARG A 182 11.95 13.09 22.76
N VAL A 183 10.90 12.43 23.28
CA VAL A 183 10.74 10.98 23.19
C VAL A 183 10.62 10.55 21.74
N ALA A 184 9.79 11.25 20.96
CA ALA A 184 9.61 10.95 19.54
C ALA A 184 10.92 11.08 18.75
N ILE A 185 11.72 12.12 19.02
CA ILE A 185 13.05 12.30 18.39
C ILE A 185 14.02 11.16 18.78
N VAL A 186 14.05 10.76 20.05
CA VAL A 186 14.91 9.65 20.51
C VAL A 186 14.46 8.35 19.88
N PHE A 187 13.17 8.07 19.86
CA PHE A 187 12.57 6.91 19.24
C PHE A 187 12.93 6.82 17.75
N GLU A 188 12.79 7.92 17.00
CA GLU A 188 13.23 8.01 15.62
C GLU A 188 14.72 7.69 15.44
N ARG A 189 15.58 8.38 16.20
CA ARG A 189 17.03 8.23 16.04
C ARG A 189 17.52 6.82 16.33
N VAL A 190 17.00 6.18 17.36
CA VAL A 190 17.40 4.81 17.73
C VAL A 190 16.99 3.82 16.65
N ASN A 191 15.80 3.99 16.11
CA ASN A 191 15.29 3.08 15.09
C ASN A 191 15.92 3.33 13.70
N ARG A 192 16.38 4.55 13.38
CA ARG A 192 17.20 4.80 12.17
C ARG A 192 18.53 4.06 12.15
N LEU A 193 19.06 3.68 13.32
CA LEU A 193 20.30 2.92 13.44
C LEU A 193 20.09 1.40 13.37
N GLY A 194 18.83 0.95 13.38
CA GLY A 194 18.44 -0.46 13.37
C GLY A 194 17.54 -0.82 12.17
N VAL A 195 16.35 -1.33 12.47
CA VAL A 195 15.30 -1.58 11.46
C VAL A 195 14.55 -0.28 11.23
N GLU A 196 14.41 0.15 9.97
CA GLU A 196 13.66 1.37 9.65
C GLU A 196 12.29 1.36 10.31
N LEU A 197 12.04 2.36 11.16
CA LEU A 197 10.70 2.61 11.65
C LEU A 197 9.82 3.05 10.51
N ASP A 198 8.64 2.52 10.51
CA ASP A 198 7.52 3.10 9.78
C ASP A 198 7.26 4.51 10.33
N THR A 199 7.30 5.51 9.46
CA THR A 199 7.04 6.92 9.78
C THR A 199 5.67 7.09 10.47
N LEU A 200 4.72 6.18 10.21
CA LEU A 200 3.43 6.13 10.89
C LEU A 200 3.58 5.94 12.40
N GLN A 201 4.46 5.06 12.84
CA GLN A 201 4.65 4.79 14.26
C GLN A 201 5.15 6.04 15.00
N LEU A 202 6.00 6.83 14.34
CA LEU A 202 6.48 8.09 14.87
C LEU A 202 5.35 9.12 14.95
N LEU A 203 4.63 9.32 13.86
CA LEU A 203 3.55 10.29 13.83
C LEU A 203 2.39 9.86 14.75
N SER A 204 2.09 8.57 14.85
CA SER A 204 1.12 8.06 15.81
C SER A 204 1.52 8.36 17.25
N ALA A 205 2.83 8.32 17.56
CA ALA A 205 3.33 8.72 18.87
C ALA A 205 3.16 10.23 19.15
N TRP A 206 3.28 11.05 18.11
CA TRP A 206 3.16 12.53 18.24
C TRP A 206 1.72 13.01 18.23
N THR A 207 0.84 12.37 17.45
CA THR A 207 -0.59 12.75 17.33
C THR A 207 -1.46 12.19 18.45
N TRP A 208 -0.91 11.29 19.25
CA TRP A 208 -1.68 10.53 20.20
C TRP A 208 -2.35 11.39 21.28
N SER A 209 -3.65 11.21 21.51
CA SER A 209 -4.42 11.70 22.64
C SER A 209 -5.47 10.64 23.05
N ASP A 210 -6.16 10.90 24.14
CA ASP A 210 -7.13 9.96 24.74
C ASP A 210 -8.31 9.61 23.81
N ASP A 211 -8.59 10.47 22.85
CA ASP A 211 -9.72 10.40 21.92
C ASP A 211 -9.28 10.36 20.45
N PHE A 212 -7.97 10.26 20.15
CA PHE A 212 -7.47 10.29 18.79
C PHE A 212 -6.32 9.30 18.54
N PHE A 213 -6.59 8.32 17.70
CA PHE A 213 -5.62 7.35 17.18
C PHE A 213 -5.47 7.52 15.67
N LEU A 214 -4.34 8.02 15.23
CA LEU A 214 -4.09 8.28 13.82
C LEU A 214 -4.24 7.00 12.96
N GLN A 215 -3.78 5.88 13.46
CA GLN A 215 -3.88 4.61 12.74
C GLN A 215 -5.34 4.17 12.55
N GLU A 216 -6.17 4.24 13.62
CA GLU A 216 -7.60 3.95 13.52
C GLU A 216 -8.30 4.92 12.56
N LYS A 217 -7.94 6.21 12.61
CA LYS A 217 -8.47 7.21 11.67
C LYS A 217 -8.13 6.91 10.21
N PHE A 218 -6.97 6.34 9.94
CA PHE A 218 -6.59 5.90 8.60
C PHE A 218 -7.34 4.63 8.19
N GLU A 219 -7.57 3.70 9.11
CA GLU A 219 -8.39 2.50 8.90
C GLU A 219 -9.84 2.88 8.61
N ASP A 220 -10.45 3.76 9.42
CA ASP A 220 -11.80 4.31 9.21
C ASP A 220 -11.93 4.94 7.81
N LEU A 221 -10.95 5.77 7.41
CA LEU A 221 -10.92 6.39 6.08
C LEU A 221 -10.85 5.33 4.96
N GLY A 222 -10.09 4.26 5.17
CA GLY A 222 -10.02 3.13 4.25
C GLY A 222 -11.35 2.40 4.11
N GLU A 223 -12.07 2.21 5.21
CA GLU A 223 -13.41 1.61 5.21
C GLU A 223 -14.43 2.50 4.48
N ASP A 224 -14.40 3.80 4.71
CA ASP A 224 -15.25 4.77 3.99
C ASP A 224 -14.98 4.76 2.47
N LEU A 225 -13.75 4.49 2.07
CA LEU A 225 -13.34 4.43 0.67
C LEU A 225 -13.53 3.04 0.01
N GLU A 226 -13.77 1.98 0.78
CA GLU A 226 -13.94 0.62 0.27
C GLU A 226 -15.08 0.46 -0.75
N PRO A 227 -16.29 1.04 -0.53
CA PRO A 227 -17.38 0.95 -1.50
C PRO A 227 -17.02 1.51 -2.87
N PHE A 228 -16.06 2.42 -2.90
CA PHE A 228 -15.59 3.12 -4.08
C PHE A 228 -14.37 2.48 -4.75
N GLY A 229 -13.82 1.39 -4.19
CA GLY A 229 -12.65 0.69 -4.73
C GLY A 229 -11.30 1.26 -4.26
N PHE A 230 -11.29 2.12 -3.25
CA PHE A 230 -10.08 2.82 -2.76
C PHE A 230 -9.67 2.45 -1.33
N LYS A 231 -10.09 1.31 -0.80
CA LYS A 231 -9.68 0.82 0.53
C LYS A 231 -8.15 0.89 0.74
N LEU A 232 -7.38 0.52 -0.28
CA LEU A 232 -5.91 0.54 -0.24
C LEU A 232 -5.30 1.93 0.04
N VAL A 233 -6.07 3.02 -0.10
CA VAL A 233 -5.61 4.36 0.33
C VAL A 233 -5.42 4.40 1.84
N GLY A 234 -6.36 3.81 2.61
CA GLY A 234 -6.25 3.71 4.07
C GLY A 234 -5.09 2.83 4.54
N GLU A 235 -4.66 1.89 3.71
CA GLU A 235 -3.55 0.98 3.99
C GLU A 235 -2.18 1.56 3.56
N ASP A 236 -2.15 2.54 2.63
CA ASP A 236 -0.91 3.20 2.18
C ASP A 236 -0.52 4.34 3.13
N THR A 237 0.07 3.95 4.22
CA THR A 237 0.55 4.86 5.26
C THR A 237 1.43 5.99 4.74
N ASN A 238 2.35 5.69 3.82
CA ASN A 238 3.24 6.71 3.26
C ASN A 238 2.49 7.76 2.44
N LEU A 239 1.46 7.34 1.70
CA LEU A 239 0.58 8.23 0.96
C LEU A 239 -0.19 9.15 1.92
N LEU A 240 -0.79 8.57 2.95
CA LEU A 240 -1.58 9.31 3.95
C LEU A 240 -0.74 10.32 4.73
N LEU A 241 0.45 9.93 5.17
CA LEU A 241 1.39 10.83 5.84
C LEU A 241 1.81 12.00 4.95
N ARG A 242 2.03 11.76 3.65
CA ARG A 242 2.29 12.82 2.67
C ARG A 242 1.09 13.75 2.50
N CYS A 243 -0.14 13.22 2.53
CA CYS A 243 -1.35 14.04 2.52
C CYS A 243 -1.43 14.93 3.77
N CYS A 244 -1.17 14.37 4.96
CA CYS A 244 -1.12 15.13 6.21
C CYS A 244 -0.13 16.30 6.11
N SER A 245 1.12 16.00 5.76
CA SER A 245 2.17 17.01 5.67
C SER A 245 1.88 18.06 4.58
N ALA A 246 1.43 17.62 3.40
CA ALA A 246 1.11 18.52 2.29
C ALA A 246 -0.04 19.50 2.63
N ILE A 247 -1.07 19.04 3.34
CA ILE A 247 -2.23 19.87 3.72
C ILE A 247 -1.88 20.81 4.87
N ILE A 248 -1.09 20.35 5.85
CA ILE A 248 -0.76 21.13 7.04
C ILE A 248 0.36 22.13 6.76
N GLN A 249 1.46 21.67 6.13
CA GLN A 249 2.70 22.44 5.98
C GLN A 249 2.94 22.94 4.55
N GLY A 250 2.18 22.43 3.57
CA GLY A 250 2.42 22.72 2.14
C GLY A 250 3.60 21.97 1.53
N GLU A 251 4.13 20.96 2.22
CA GLU A 251 5.29 20.17 1.83
C GLU A 251 5.04 18.67 2.10
N ALA A 252 5.67 17.78 1.35
CA ALA A 252 5.55 16.33 1.53
C ALA A 252 6.90 15.60 1.47
N ALA A 253 8.00 16.33 1.69
CA ALA A 253 9.34 15.78 1.80
C ALA A 253 9.47 14.95 3.10
N PRO A 254 10.33 13.91 3.15
CA PRO A 254 10.56 13.15 4.38
C PRO A 254 10.96 14.03 5.58
N ALA A 255 11.70 15.10 5.35
CA ALA A 255 12.07 16.03 6.41
C ALA A 255 10.87 16.81 6.97
N ALA A 256 9.90 17.19 6.12
CA ALA A 256 8.67 17.86 6.54
C ALA A 256 7.77 16.90 7.36
N LEU A 257 7.66 15.63 6.95
CA LEU A 257 6.95 14.61 7.73
C LEU A 257 7.45 14.50 9.17
N MET A 258 8.75 14.68 9.37
CA MET A 258 9.38 14.64 10.69
C MET A 258 9.17 15.90 11.54
N GLN A 259 8.65 16.97 10.94
CA GLN A 259 8.37 18.24 11.60
C GLN A 259 6.87 18.47 11.82
N LEU A 260 6.02 17.50 11.44
CA LEU A 260 4.58 17.58 11.69
C LEU A 260 4.31 17.69 13.19
N ASP A 261 3.55 18.69 13.57
CA ASP A 261 3.01 18.82 14.91
C ASP A 261 1.82 17.88 15.09
N GLY A 262 1.88 17.00 16.09
CA GLY A 262 0.83 16.01 16.35
C GLY A 262 -0.50 16.63 16.74
N ASP A 263 -0.47 17.73 17.50
CA ASP A 263 -1.67 18.45 17.91
C ASP A 263 -2.34 19.10 16.70
N GLU A 264 -1.55 19.67 15.78
CA GLU A 264 -2.06 20.26 14.54
C GLU A 264 -2.67 19.21 13.60
N VAL A 265 -2.04 18.03 13.47
CA VAL A 265 -2.62 16.90 12.70
C VAL A 265 -3.96 16.49 13.27
N ARG A 266 -4.08 16.37 14.60
CA ARG A 266 -5.31 16.00 15.27
C ARG A 266 -6.41 17.04 15.07
N GLU A 267 -6.11 18.31 15.28
CA GLU A 267 -7.07 19.41 15.13
C GLU A 267 -7.57 19.59 13.69
N ARG A 268 -6.72 19.25 12.71
CA ARG A 268 -7.01 19.43 11.28
C ARG A 268 -7.28 18.13 10.55
N PHE A 269 -7.54 17.03 11.26
CA PHE A 269 -7.76 15.73 10.62
C PHE A 269 -8.98 15.71 9.69
N ASP A 270 -10.04 16.45 10.03
CA ASP A 270 -11.21 16.62 9.15
C ASP A 270 -10.81 17.25 7.82
N GLU A 271 -9.90 18.24 7.84
CA GLU A 271 -9.40 18.90 6.63
C GLU A 271 -8.60 17.91 5.76
N ILE A 272 -7.82 17.02 6.38
CA ILE A 272 -7.06 15.97 5.71
C ILE A 272 -8.01 14.95 5.08
N SER A 273 -8.97 14.45 5.84
CA SER A 273 -9.96 13.48 5.38
C SER A 273 -10.79 14.03 4.21
N ASN A 274 -11.32 15.25 4.34
CA ASN A 274 -12.07 15.93 3.28
C ASN A 274 -11.23 16.09 2.00
N GLY A 275 -9.94 16.42 2.14
CA GLY A 275 -9.01 16.54 1.02
C GLY A 275 -8.86 15.21 0.25
N ILE A 276 -8.66 14.12 0.96
CA ILE A 276 -8.50 12.78 0.38
C ILE A 276 -9.80 12.32 -0.28
N LEU A 277 -10.93 12.46 0.42
CA LEU A 277 -12.25 12.11 -0.11
C LEU A 277 -12.58 12.91 -1.36
N GLY A 278 -12.32 14.23 -1.36
CA GLY A 278 -12.53 15.11 -2.52
C GLY A 278 -11.62 14.74 -3.70
N ALA A 279 -10.35 14.38 -3.45
CA ALA A 279 -9.44 13.88 -4.48
C ALA A 279 -9.96 12.60 -5.14
N ILE A 280 -10.42 11.64 -4.34
CA ILE A 280 -10.98 10.38 -4.85
C ILE A 280 -12.28 10.62 -5.63
N ASP A 281 -13.16 11.47 -5.13
CA ASP A 281 -14.40 11.81 -5.85
C ASP A 281 -14.10 12.47 -7.21
N PHE A 282 -13.16 13.40 -7.26
CA PHE A 282 -12.70 14.01 -8.51
C PHE A 282 -12.17 12.98 -9.51
N LEU A 283 -11.28 12.09 -9.06
CA LEU A 283 -10.70 11.03 -9.90
C LEU A 283 -11.77 10.09 -10.46
N ARG A 284 -12.76 9.73 -9.65
CA ARG A 284 -13.86 8.85 -10.06
C ARG A 284 -14.81 9.51 -11.04
N THR A 285 -15.22 10.72 -10.72
CA THR A 285 -16.28 11.43 -11.45
C THR A 285 -15.78 11.95 -12.81
N ASN A 286 -14.56 12.48 -12.86
CA ASN A 286 -14.04 13.15 -14.05
C ASN A 286 -13.16 12.24 -14.91
N LEU A 287 -12.46 11.27 -14.30
CA LEU A 287 -11.44 10.47 -14.98
C LEU A 287 -11.79 8.97 -15.01
N HIS A 288 -12.94 8.60 -14.45
CA HIS A 288 -13.40 7.21 -14.37
C HIS A 288 -12.41 6.26 -13.67
N VAL A 289 -11.54 6.78 -12.77
CA VAL A 289 -10.65 5.93 -11.98
C VAL A 289 -11.50 5.10 -11.02
N GLY A 290 -11.54 3.79 -11.20
CA GLY A 290 -12.39 2.88 -10.42
C GLY A 290 -11.72 2.28 -9.17
N SER A 291 -10.38 2.35 -9.09
CA SER A 291 -9.60 1.85 -7.95
C SER A 291 -8.16 2.38 -7.99
N MET A 292 -7.43 2.22 -6.89
CA MET A 292 -5.98 2.51 -6.85
C MET A 292 -5.19 1.74 -7.92
N ALA A 293 -5.65 0.55 -8.29
CA ALA A 293 -4.95 -0.30 -9.26
C ALA A 293 -4.89 0.33 -10.66
N ASN A 294 -5.88 1.12 -11.07
CA ASN A 294 -5.88 1.76 -12.39
C ASN A 294 -5.40 3.22 -12.38
N LEU A 295 -5.02 3.76 -11.21
CA LEU A 295 -4.37 5.06 -11.14
C LEU A 295 -2.89 4.95 -11.60
N PRO A 296 -2.41 5.79 -12.54
CA PRO A 296 -1.02 5.74 -13.01
C PRO A 296 0.01 5.85 -11.89
N PHE A 297 -0.20 6.77 -10.95
CA PHE A 297 0.61 6.96 -9.74
C PHE A 297 -0.29 7.26 -8.55
N GLY A 298 -0.15 6.53 -7.43
CA GLY A 298 -0.85 6.84 -6.18
C GLY A 298 -0.53 8.25 -5.68
N THR A 299 0.70 8.71 -5.92
CA THR A 299 1.18 10.07 -5.57
C THR A 299 0.29 11.20 -6.12
N LEU A 300 -0.47 10.98 -7.20
CA LEU A 300 -1.41 11.97 -7.75
C LEU A 300 -2.49 12.38 -6.74
N ILE A 301 -2.80 11.54 -5.77
CA ILE A 301 -3.78 11.86 -4.71
C ILE A 301 -3.30 13.02 -3.84
N VAL A 302 -1.99 13.14 -3.54
CA VAL A 302 -1.47 14.13 -2.60
C VAL A 302 -1.74 15.58 -3.05
N PRO A 303 -1.37 16.02 -4.26
CA PRO A 303 -1.69 17.38 -4.71
C PRO A 303 -3.20 17.61 -4.84
N LEU A 304 -3.96 16.60 -5.29
CA LEU A 304 -5.42 16.71 -5.33
C LEU A 304 -6.02 16.86 -3.93
N ALA A 305 -5.54 16.12 -2.94
CA ALA A 305 -5.99 16.25 -1.56
C ALA A 305 -5.72 17.66 -0.99
N VAL A 306 -4.59 18.26 -1.33
CA VAL A 306 -4.30 19.67 -0.99
C VAL A 306 -5.32 20.62 -1.61
N PHE A 307 -5.65 20.43 -2.89
CA PHE A 307 -6.67 21.28 -3.55
C PHE A 307 -8.05 21.11 -2.89
N PHE A 308 -8.46 19.88 -2.61
CA PHE A 308 -9.79 19.56 -2.06
C PHE A 308 -9.88 19.67 -0.53
N SER A 309 -8.80 19.94 0.19
CA SER A 309 -8.83 20.08 1.65
C SER A 309 -9.80 21.19 2.08
N ALA A 310 -10.65 20.91 3.06
CA ALA A 310 -11.63 21.85 3.60
C ALA A 310 -11.90 21.56 5.07
N LYS A 311 -12.03 22.62 5.90
CA LYS A 311 -12.24 22.48 7.35
C LYS A 311 -13.67 22.07 7.69
N GLY A 312 -13.80 21.25 8.71
CA GLY A 312 -15.09 20.82 9.25
C GLY A 312 -15.92 20.04 8.22
N ASN A 313 -17.22 20.23 8.20
CA ASN A 313 -18.15 19.56 7.28
C ASN A 313 -18.31 20.25 5.91
N SER A 314 -17.29 20.98 5.47
CA SER A 314 -17.32 21.68 4.18
C SER A 314 -16.58 20.88 3.10
N SER A 315 -16.96 21.11 1.83
CA SER A 315 -16.30 20.54 0.66
C SER A 315 -15.91 21.63 -0.32
N VAL A 316 -14.81 21.44 -1.03
CA VAL A 316 -14.39 22.36 -2.10
C VAL A 316 -15.16 22.04 -3.38
N VAL A 317 -15.89 23.03 -3.87
CA VAL A 317 -16.57 22.95 -5.17
C VAL A 317 -15.68 23.57 -6.23
N CYS A 318 -15.22 22.77 -7.19
CA CYS A 318 -14.41 23.26 -8.30
C CYS A 318 -15.23 24.17 -9.23
N THR A 319 -14.68 25.32 -9.62
CA THR A 319 -15.14 26.05 -10.79
C THR A 319 -14.81 25.26 -12.08
N SER A 320 -15.48 25.59 -13.19
CA SER A 320 -15.18 24.96 -14.49
C SER A 320 -13.73 25.16 -14.93
N ALA A 321 -13.15 26.35 -14.63
CA ALA A 321 -11.76 26.65 -14.94
C ALA A 321 -10.79 25.82 -14.09
N GLN A 322 -11.01 25.72 -12.78
CA GLN A 322 -10.21 24.90 -11.88
C GLN A 322 -10.31 23.42 -12.27
N ARG A 323 -11.51 22.92 -12.57
CA ARG A 323 -11.71 21.54 -13.03
C ARG A 323 -10.89 21.27 -14.30
N LYS A 324 -10.92 22.18 -15.29
CA LYS A 324 -10.13 22.06 -16.50
C LYS A 324 -8.62 22.06 -16.23
N ALA A 325 -8.15 22.92 -15.32
CA ALA A 325 -6.75 22.97 -14.91
C ALA A 325 -6.29 21.65 -14.25
N LEU A 326 -7.10 21.10 -13.33
CA LEU A 326 -6.82 19.81 -12.68
C LEU A 326 -6.76 18.64 -13.68
N LEU A 327 -7.66 18.62 -14.68
CA LEU A 327 -7.68 17.60 -15.72
C LEU A 327 -6.43 17.70 -16.60
N LYS A 328 -6.03 18.90 -17.04
CA LYS A 328 -4.78 19.13 -17.79
C LYS A 328 -3.57 18.65 -16.97
N TRP A 329 -3.48 19.03 -15.69
CA TRP A 329 -2.41 18.59 -14.80
C TRP A 329 -2.34 17.07 -14.70
N PHE A 330 -3.48 16.40 -14.53
CA PHE A 330 -3.56 14.94 -14.43
C PHE A 330 -3.01 14.27 -15.69
N TRP A 331 -3.46 14.70 -16.88
CA TRP A 331 -3.04 14.10 -18.15
C TRP A 331 -1.57 14.40 -18.47
N ARG A 332 -1.11 15.62 -18.23
CA ARG A 332 0.30 15.98 -18.37
C ARG A 332 1.18 15.15 -17.44
N SER A 333 0.81 15.01 -16.18
CA SER A 333 1.54 14.19 -15.20
C SER A 333 1.57 12.70 -15.59
N SER A 334 0.49 12.18 -16.15
CA SER A 334 0.38 10.79 -16.56
C SER A 334 1.20 10.50 -17.83
N PHE A 335 1.08 11.29 -18.89
CA PHE A 335 1.82 11.09 -20.14
C PHE A 335 3.32 11.39 -20.01
N SER A 336 3.71 12.40 -19.24
CA SER A 336 5.13 12.68 -18.95
C SER A 336 5.77 11.68 -17.98
N ARG A 337 4.98 10.78 -17.38
CA ARG A 337 5.43 9.89 -16.31
C ARG A 337 6.09 10.66 -15.16
N ARG A 338 5.46 11.79 -14.77
CA ARG A 338 6.01 12.79 -13.84
C ARG A 338 6.65 12.20 -12.60
N TYR A 339 5.99 11.27 -11.94
CA TYR A 339 6.46 10.68 -10.68
C TYR A 339 7.30 9.40 -10.83
N SER A 340 7.87 9.14 -12.02
CA SER A 340 8.83 8.03 -12.20
C SER A 340 10.24 8.38 -11.72
N SER A 341 10.58 9.65 -11.56
CA SER A 341 11.87 10.13 -11.08
C SER A 341 11.73 11.47 -10.40
N ASP A 342 12.65 11.80 -9.48
CA ASP A 342 12.69 13.09 -8.75
C ASP A 342 11.34 13.44 -8.11
N VAL A 343 10.73 12.41 -7.49
CA VAL A 343 9.34 12.44 -7.01
C VAL A 343 9.14 13.57 -5.98
N ILE A 344 10.06 13.72 -5.03
CA ILE A 344 9.93 14.68 -3.93
C ILE A 344 9.84 16.11 -4.47
N ARG A 345 10.80 16.53 -5.30
CA ARG A 345 10.82 17.88 -5.87
C ARG A 345 9.59 18.16 -6.74
N LYS A 346 9.19 17.19 -7.59
CA LYS A 346 8.03 17.36 -8.45
C LYS A 346 6.73 17.42 -7.65
N LEU A 347 6.62 16.62 -6.59
CA LEU A 347 5.48 16.64 -5.69
C LEU A 347 5.36 17.99 -4.97
N GLU A 348 6.47 18.55 -4.50
CA GLU A 348 6.52 19.86 -3.88
C GLU A 348 6.04 20.97 -4.82
N LEU A 349 6.51 20.98 -6.08
CA LEU A 349 6.03 21.92 -7.10
C LEU A 349 4.52 21.78 -7.34
N ASP A 350 4.01 20.54 -7.39
CA ASP A 350 2.59 20.31 -7.63
C ASP A 350 1.72 20.70 -6.42
N ILE A 351 2.20 20.48 -5.20
CA ILE A 351 1.53 20.94 -3.97
C ILE A 351 1.40 22.46 -3.99
N GLN A 352 2.47 23.18 -4.29
CA GLN A 352 2.45 24.65 -4.35
C GLN A 352 1.51 25.14 -5.45
N ALA A 353 1.53 24.51 -6.63
CA ALA A 353 0.60 24.83 -7.72
C ALA A 353 -0.86 24.61 -7.32
N MET A 354 -1.18 23.52 -6.58
CA MET A 354 -2.54 23.25 -6.09
C MET A 354 -3.01 24.24 -5.03
N LEU A 355 -2.14 24.68 -4.13
CA LEU A 355 -2.46 25.74 -3.16
C LEU A 355 -2.82 27.04 -3.86
N GLN A 356 -2.07 27.42 -4.90
CA GLN A 356 -2.33 28.61 -5.68
C GLN A 356 -3.62 28.47 -6.51
N LEU A 357 -3.81 27.34 -7.20
CA LEU A 357 -5.04 27.07 -7.97
C LEU A 357 -6.31 27.08 -7.11
N LYS A 358 -6.19 26.65 -5.84
CA LYS A 358 -7.30 26.69 -4.87
C LYS A 358 -7.69 28.11 -4.49
N GLY A 359 -6.71 29.03 -4.37
CA GLY A 359 -6.92 30.43 -4.01
C GLY A 359 -7.28 31.31 -5.19
N ASP A 360 -6.75 31.03 -6.38
CA ASP A 360 -6.92 31.82 -7.60
C ASP A 360 -6.91 30.91 -8.83
N VAL A 361 -7.55 31.34 -9.94
CA VAL A 361 -7.73 30.50 -11.15
C VAL A 361 -6.59 30.75 -12.15
N ASP A 362 -5.34 30.69 -11.74
CA ASP A 362 -4.20 30.77 -12.66
C ASP A 362 -3.66 29.36 -12.96
N ASP A 363 -4.01 28.81 -14.14
CA ASP A 363 -3.56 27.48 -14.59
C ASP A 363 -2.12 27.48 -15.17
N SER A 364 -1.49 28.64 -15.33
CA SER A 364 -0.11 28.78 -15.79
C SER A 364 0.90 28.13 -14.83
N LEU A 365 0.51 28.01 -13.57
CA LEU A 365 1.34 27.40 -12.51
C LEU A 365 1.54 25.88 -12.67
N ILE A 366 0.72 25.22 -13.50
CA ILE A 366 0.76 23.77 -13.74
C ILE A 366 1.34 23.50 -15.14
N ASP A 367 2.40 24.21 -15.50
CA ASP A 367 3.07 23.99 -16.79
C ASP A 367 4.02 22.79 -16.70
N ILE A 368 3.53 21.63 -17.20
CA ILE A 368 4.27 20.39 -17.29
C ILE A 368 4.44 20.07 -18.77
N ASP A 369 5.69 19.99 -19.22
CA ASP A 369 5.97 19.50 -20.57
C ASP A 369 5.63 18.00 -20.67
N ALA A 370 4.70 17.67 -21.53
CA ALA A 370 4.19 16.32 -21.73
C ALA A 370 4.02 16.00 -23.22
N PRO A 371 5.13 15.87 -23.96
CA PRO A 371 5.06 15.50 -25.36
C PRO A 371 4.54 14.06 -25.50
N VAL A 372 3.53 13.88 -26.34
CA VAL A 372 2.98 12.57 -26.66
C VAL A 372 3.36 12.17 -28.07
N TRP A 373 4.03 11.04 -28.19
CA TRP A 373 4.51 10.47 -29.43
C TRP A 373 3.74 9.20 -29.79
N ARG A 374 3.58 8.90 -31.07
CA ARG A 374 2.95 7.67 -31.55
C ARG A 374 3.58 6.41 -30.93
N SER A 375 4.89 6.42 -30.74
CA SER A 375 5.64 5.33 -30.11
C SER A 375 5.19 5.01 -28.67
N PHE A 376 4.53 5.93 -27.99
CA PHE A 376 3.92 5.62 -26.68
C PHE A 376 2.88 4.49 -26.82
N PHE A 377 2.09 4.50 -27.89
CA PHE A 377 1.02 3.54 -28.12
C PHE A 377 1.48 2.30 -28.91
N THR A 378 2.39 2.47 -29.87
CA THR A 378 2.85 1.37 -30.73
C THR A 378 4.05 0.63 -30.12
N GLY A 379 4.89 1.28 -29.33
CA GLY A 379 6.09 0.69 -28.74
C GLY A 379 5.96 0.24 -27.27
N SER A 380 4.87 0.60 -26.57
CA SER A 380 4.66 0.14 -25.19
C SER A 380 3.81 -1.13 -25.18
N MET A 381 4.28 -2.16 -24.47
CA MET A 381 3.53 -3.41 -24.27
C MET A 381 2.41 -3.23 -23.24
N PHE A 382 1.26 -3.85 -23.49
CA PHE A 382 0.13 -3.89 -22.56
C PHE A 382 0.46 -4.73 -21.33
N ASN A 383 0.59 -4.06 -20.19
CA ASN A 383 0.76 -4.68 -18.86
C ASN A 383 -0.03 -3.86 -17.84
N THR A 384 -1.06 -4.42 -17.25
CA THR A 384 -1.97 -3.75 -16.31
C THR A 384 -1.28 -3.05 -15.15
N SER A 385 -0.08 -3.48 -14.78
CA SER A 385 0.72 -2.84 -13.70
C SER A 385 1.53 -1.62 -14.18
N SER A 386 1.72 -1.44 -15.49
CA SER A 386 2.56 -0.36 -16.01
C SER A 386 1.83 0.98 -16.05
N VAL A 387 2.55 2.06 -15.79
CA VAL A 387 2.04 3.45 -15.89
C VAL A 387 1.47 3.74 -17.28
N ASN A 388 2.17 3.32 -18.35
CA ASN A 388 1.73 3.57 -19.71
C ASN A 388 0.40 2.89 -20.01
N THR A 389 0.20 1.64 -19.55
CA THR A 389 -1.07 0.92 -19.73
C THR A 389 -2.21 1.57 -18.95
N LYS A 390 -1.96 1.95 -17.69
CA LYS A 390 -2.96 2.64 -16.85
C LYS A 390 -3.37 3.97 -17.49
N THR A 391 -2.41 4.77 -17.96
CA THR A 391 -2.67 6.03 -18.70
C THR A 391 -3.46 5.78 -19.97
N PHE A 392 -3.11 4.76 -20.74
CA PHE A 392 -3.81 4.37 -21.96
C PHE A 392 -5.25 3.91 -21.68
N VAL A 393 -5.46 3.09 -20.65
CA VAL A 393 -6.79 2.63 -20.26
C VAL A 393 -7.69 3.82 -19.87
N LEU A 394 -7.17 4.76 -19.08
CA LEU A 394 -7.92 5.96 -18.71
C LEU A 394 -8.21 6.86 -19.91
N LEU A 395 -7.30 6.96 -20.87
CA LEU A 395 -7.57 7.66 -22.15
C LEU A 395 -8.75 7.00 -22.88
N LEU A 396 -8.77 5.67 -23.00
CA LEU A 396 -9.89 4.97 -23.63
C LEU A 396 -11.23 5.20 -22.92
N THR A 397 -11.23 5.38 -21.60
CA THR A 397 -12.48 5.68 -20.84
C THR A 397 -13.10 7.00 -21.26
N GLN A 398 -12.27 8.00 -21.61
CA GLN A 398 -12.74 9.32 -22.02
C GLN A 398 -13.53 9.27 -23.34
N ALA A 399 -13.28 8.26 -24.16
CA ALA A 399 -14.02 8.01 -25.39
C ALA A 399 -15.35 7.26 -25.16
N GLN A 400 -15.69 6.91 -23.90
CA GLN A 400 -16.92 6.20 -23.53
C GLN A 400 -17.14 4.90 -24.34
N PRO A 401 -16.26 3.90 -24.21
CA PRO A 401 -16.23 2.72 -25.05
C PRO A 401 -17.55 1.95 -25.07
N ARG A 402 -17.82 1.30 -26.20
CA ARG A 402 -19.03 0.51 -26.47
C ARG A 402 -18.69 -0.94 -26.77
N SER A 403 -19.60 -1.85 -26.47
CA SER A 403 -19.52 -3.26 -26.85
C SER A 403 -19.43 -3.40 -28.36
N PHE A 404 -18.47 -4.16 -28.86
CA PHE A 404 -18.31 -4.43 -30.30
C PHE A 404 -19.45 -5.25 -30.88
N VAL A 405 -20.13 -6.02 -30.04
CA VAL A 405 -21.21 -6.93 -30.45
C VAL A 405 -22.59 -6.31 -30.33
N SER A 406 -22.85 -5.57 -29.25
CA SER A 406 -24.19 -5.02 -28.97
C SER A 406 -24.30 -3.52 -29.26
N GLY A 407 -23.17 -2.79 -29.35
CA GLY A 407 -23.15 -1.34 -29.43
C GLY A 407 -23.52 -0.62 -28.13
N ALA A 408 -23.85 -1.35 -27.07
CA ALA A 408 -24.23 -0.78 -25.79
C ALA A 408 -23.00 -0.16 -25.07
N PRO A 409 -23.20 0.94 -24.29
CA PRO A 409 -22.13 1.49 -23.47
C PRO A 409 -21.56 0.47 -22.48
N ILE A 410 -20.24 0.46 -22.27
CA ILE A 410 -19.58 -0.39 -21.29
C ILE A 410 -19.69 0.26 -19.90
N SER A 411 -20.05 -0.53 -18.89
CA SER A 411 -20.07 -0.08 -17.50
C SER A 411 -18.65 0.08 -16.95
N LEU A 412 -18.04 1.25 -17.16
CA LEU A 412 -16.68 1.56 -16.76
C LEU A 412 -16.46 1.40 -15.24
N GLN A 413 -17.45 1.80 -14.44
CA GLN A 413 -17.38 1.68 -12.98
C GLN A 413 -17.13 0.24 -12.53
N ARG A 414 -17.85 -0.72 -13.12
CA ARG A 414 -17.67 -2.15 -12.81
C ARG A 414 -16.34 -2.68 -13.32
N VAL A 415 -16.01 -2.39 -14.58
CA VAL A 415 -14.80 -2.91 -15.24
C VAL A 415 -13.52 -2.41 -14.57
N LEU A 416 -13.51 -1.15 -14.14
CA LEU A 416 -12.33 -0.51 -13.55
C LEU A 416 -12.21 -0.73 -12.04
N LYS A 417 -13.31 -1.03 -11.34
CA LYS A 417 -13.24 -1.41 -9.92
C LYS A 417 -12.40 -2.67 -9.74
N ASP A 418 -12.67 -3.69 -10.55
CA ASP A 418 -11.95 -4.96 -10.50
C ASP A 418 -10.62 -4.90 -11.28
N TYR A 419 -10.47 -3.97 -12.20
CA TYR A 419 -9.33 -3.76 -13.08
C TYR A 419 -8.74 -5.08 -13.61
N ASN A 420 -9.63 -5.93 -14.13
CA ASN A 420 -9.30 -7.27 -14.57
C ASN A 420 -8.81 -7.26 -16.02
N ARG A 421 -7.68 -7.95 -16.30
CA ARG A 421 -7.13 -8.12 -17.65
C ARG A 421 -8.15 -8.73 -18.64
N ASN A 422 -9.12 -9.49 -18.18
CA ASN A 422 -10.13 -10.15 -19.02
C ASN A 422 -11.12 -9.18 -19.69
N GLU A 423 -11.08 -7.90 -19.36
CA GLU A 423 -11.89 -6.84 -19.98
C GLU A 423 -11.15 -6.09 -21.09
N PHE A 424 -9.90 -6.50 -21.38
CA PHE A 424 -9.05 -5.90 -22.41
C PHE A 424 -8.60 -6.95 -23.41
N HIS A 425 -8.96 -6.81 -24.66
CA HIS A 425 -8.63 -7.77 -25.70
C HIS A 425 -8.00 -7.11 -26.91
N HIS A 426 -7.31 -7.92 -27.70
CA HIS A 426 -6.68 -7.52 -28.94
C HIS A 426 -7.74 -7.25 -30.01
N LEU A 427 -7.56 -6.16 -30.79
CA LEU A 427 -8.34 -5.89 -32.00
C LEU A 427 -7.93 -6.82 -33.14
N TYR A 428 -6.64 -6.95 -33.38
CA TYR A 428 -6.09 -8.01 -34.23
C TYR A 428 -5.77 -9.21 -33.35
N PRO A 429 -6.48 -10.35 -33.52
CA PRO A 429 -6.33 -11.51 -32.64
C PRO A 429 -4.90 -12.03 -32.61
N ARG A 430 -4.42 -12.37 -31.42
CA ARG A 430 -3.04 -12.88 -31.21
C ARG A 430 -2.70 -14.08 -32.08
N ARG A 431 -3.65 -14.99 -32.29
CA ARG A 431 -3.44 -16.16 -33.14
C ARG A 431 -3.21 -15.75 -34.59
N TYR A 432 -4.08 -14.88 -35.11
CA TYR A 432 -4.00 -14.37 -36.49
C TYR A 432 -2.64 -13.71 -36.78
N LEU A 433 -2.18 -12.83 -35.90
CA LEU A 433 -0.89 -12.15 -36.07
C LEU A 433 0.32 -13.09 -35.94
N LYS A 434 0.24 -14.10 -35.08
CA LYS A 434 1.28 -15.14 -35.00
C LYS A 434 1.40 -15.96 -36.26
N ASP A 435 0.27 -16.31 -36.86
CA ASP A 435 0.23 -17.06 -38.11
C ASP A 435 0.81 -16.23 -39.28
N LEU A 436 0.77 -14.90 -39.20
CA LEU A 436 1.43 -13.95 -40.10
C LEU A 436 2.91 -13.67 -39.76
N GLY A 437 3.44 -14.19 -38.67
CA GLY A 437 4.85 -14.09 -38.28
C GLY A 437 5.22 -12.86 -37.43
N TYR A 438 4.24 -12.14 -36.86
CA TYR A 438 4.52 -11.00 -35.97
C TYR A 438 5.08 -11.44 -34.62
N GLU A 439 6.03 -10.66 -34.10
CA GLU A 439 6.64 -10.90 -32.81
C GLU A 439 5.67 -10.57 -31.64
N THR A 440 5.90 -11.21 -30.49
CA THR A 440 5.02 -11.02 -29.32
C THR A 440 5.00 -9.57 -28.82
N SER A 441 6.08 -8.82 -28.98
CA SER A 441 6.18 -7.39 -28.65
C SER A 441 5.20 -6.56 -29.49
N ASP A 442 5.15 -6.82 -30.78
CA ASP A 442 4.31 -6.06 -31.72
C ASP A 442 2.83 -6.41 -31.52
N ILE A 443 2.53 -7.68 -31.30
CA ILE A 443 1.18 -8.17 -31.03
C ILE A 443 0.60 -7.52 -29.76
N ASN A 444 1.42 -7.39 -28.70
CA ASN A 444 0.99 -6.88 -27.40
C ASN A 444 1.19 -5.37 -27.24
N GLY A 445 1.40 -4.61 -28.30
CA GLY A 445 1.42 -3.15 -28.26
C GLY A 445 0.09 -2.56 -27.77
N LEU A 446 0.12 -1.42 -27.04
CA LEU A 446 -1.09 -0.77 -26.52
C LEU A 446 -2.10 -0.48 -27.62
N ALA A 447 -1.65 -0.05 -28.80
CA ALA A 447 -2.51 0.27 -29.93
C ALA A 447 -3.34 -0.93 -30.42
N ASN A 448 -2.97 -2.15 -30.10
CA ASN A 448 -3.76 -3.35 -30.45
C ASN A 448 -4.81 -3.73 -29.39
N PHE A 449 -4.94 -2.98 -28.28
CA PHE A 449 -5.90 -3.31 -27.20
C PHE A 449 -7.09 -2.34 -27.18
N VAL A 450 -8.21 -2.87 -26.68
CA VAL A 450 -9.47 -2.14 -26.51
C VAL A 450 -10.24 -2.70 -25.31
N PHE A 451 -11.17 -1.92 -24.76
CA PHE A 451 -12.19 -2.45 -23.86
C PHE A 451 -13.07 -3.43 -24.62
N MET A 452 -13.09 -4.68 -24.20
CA MET A 452 -13.92 -5.72 -24.79
C MET A 452 -14.19 -6.78 -23.74
N ALA A 453 -15.46 -7.04 -23.44
CA ALA A 453 -15.83 -8.09 -22.53
C ALA A 453 -15.45 -9.47 -23.09
N ARG A 454 -15.12 -10.41 -22.21
CA ARG A 454 -14.76 -11.79 -22.62
C ARG A 454 -15.83 -12.45 -23.50
N ALA A 455 -17.11 -12.15 -23.28
CA ALA A 455 -18.21 -12.68 -24.09
C ALA A 455 -18.15 -12.15 -25.53
N ASP A 456 -17.88 -10.84 -25.70
CA ASP A 456 -17.71 -10.23 -27.02
C ASP A 456 -16.49 -10.80 -27.72
N ASN A 457 -15.35 -10.88 -27.04
CA ASN A 457 -14.13 -11.48 -27.58
C ASN A 457 -14.32 -12.93 -28.05
N ASN A 458 -15.04 -13.74 -27.27
CA ASN A 458 -15.35 -15.12 -27.67
C ASN A 458 -16.23 -15.17 -28.92
N LYS A 459 -17.15 -14.21 -29.08
CA LYS A 459 -18.04 -14.14 -30.25
C LYS A 459 -17.33 -13.65 -31.51
N LEU A 460 -16.39 -12.71 -31.37
CA LEU A 460 -15.56 -12.23 -32.48
C LEU A 460 -14.56 -13.33 -32.92
N GLY A 461 -14.13 -14.18 -32.00
CA GLY A 461 -13.23 -15.30 -32.28
C GLY A 461 -11.80 -14.88 -32.59
N GLY A 462 -11.03 -15.80 -33.20
CA GLY A 462 -9.62 -15.58 -33.58
C GLY A 462 -9.42 -15.29 -35.08
N GLU A 463 -10.48 -14.85 -35.77
CA GLU A 463 -10.49 -14.59 -37.19
C GLU A 463 -9.90 -13.21 -37.51
N ALA A 464 -9.57 -12.99 -38.80
CA ALA A 464 -9.16 -11.67 -39.31
C ALA A 464 -10.23 -10.59 -39.01
N PRO A 465 -9.83 -9.33 -38.81
CA PRO A 465 -10.78 -8.25 -38.52
C PRO A 465 -11.87 -8.05 -39.57
N SER A 466 -11.57 -8.21 -40.85
CA SER A 466 -12.56 -8.16 -41.92
C SER A 466 -13.65 -9.22 -41.74
N MET A 467 -13.28 -10.40 -41.24
CA MET A 467 -14.20 -11.52 -41.06
C MET A 467 -15.12 -11.32 -39.84
N TYR A 468 -14.58 -10.87 -38.69
CA TYR A 468 -15.41 -10.63 -37.53
C TYR A 468 -16.25 -9.35 -37.61
N ARG A 469 -16.01 -8.45 -38.57
CA ARG A 469 -16.82 -7.27 -38.85
C ARG A 469 -18.32 -7.57 -38.93
N ARG A 470 -18.70 -8.74 -39.46
CA ARG A 470 -20.10 -9.23 -39.54
C ARG A 470 -20.81 -9.36 -38.18
N HIS A 471 -20.08 -9.42 -37.07
CA HIS A 471 -20.63 -9.50 -35.72
C HIS A 471 -20.92 -8.13 -35.10
N LEU A 472 -20.46 -7.05 -35.72
CA LEU A 472 -20.78 -5.69 -35.30
C LEU A 472 -22.17 -5.30 -35.84
N PRO A 473 -22.95 -4.47 -35.08
CA PRO A 473 -24.22 -3.96 -35.55
C PRO A 473 -24.05 -3.08 -36.82
N GLY A 474 -24.77 -3.37 -37.88
CA GLY A 474 -24.62 -2.67 -39.17
C GLY A 474 -24.69 -1.15 -39.06
N ASP A 475 -25.76 -0.64 -38.42
CA ASP A 475 -25.99 0.81 -38.31
C ASP A 475 -25.16 1.49 -37.19
N GLY A 476 -24.35 0.71 -36.42
CA GLY A 476 -23.58 1.20 -35.26
C GLY A 476 -22.07 1.13 -35.41
N GLN A 477 -21.52 0.56 -36.50
CA GLN A 477 -20.09 0.29 -36.64
C GLN A 477 -19.23 1.55 -36.49
N ALA A 478 -19.57 2.62 -37.17
CA ALA A 478 -18.83 3.88 -37.11
C ALA A 478 -18.83 4.48 -35.70
N ALA A 479 -19.94 4.39 -34.97
CA ALA A 479 -20.01 4.84 -33.60
C ALA A 479 -19.15 3.97 -32.67
N ILE A 480 -19.19 2.63 -32.80
CA ILE A 480 -18.38 1.70 -32.02
C ILE A 480 -16.88 1.98 -32.21
N LEU A 481 -16.43 2.11 -33.47
CA LEU A 481 -15.03 2.41 -33.78
C LEU A 481 -14.61 3.78 -33.21
N ARG A 482 -15.46 4.79 -33.35
CA ARG A 482 -15.21 6.13 -32.81
C ARG A 482 -15.01 6.07 -31.29
N HIS A 483 -15.93 5.45 -30.58
CA HIS A 483 -15.83 5.28 -29.12
C HIS A 483 -14.70 4.32 -28.67
N ALA A 484 -14.12 3.56 -29.59
CA ALA A 484 -12.93 2.75 -29.35
C ALA A 484 -11.63 3.46 -29.77
N LEU A 485 -11.71 4.71 -30.27
CA LEU A 485 -10.60 5.44 -30.90
C LEU A 485 -9.90 4.57 -31.96
N CYS A 486 -10.69 3.92 -32.81
CA CYS A 486 -10.24 2.92 -33.74
C CYS A 486 -10.53 3.36 -35.17
N PRO A 487 -9.55 3.41 -36.07
CA PRO A 487 -9.74 3.76 -37.46
C PRO A 487 -10.44 2.65 -38.24
N ALA A 488 -11.09 3.00 -39.36
CA ALA A 488 -11.76 2.04 -40.21
C ALA A 488 -10.78 1.04 -40.89
N SER A 489 -9.50 1.41 -41.02
CA SER A 489 -8.43 0.51 -41.48
C SER A 489 -8.26 -0.75 -40.61
N LEU A 490 -8.95 -0.85 -39.47
CA LEU A 490 -9.07 -2.10 -38.73
C LEU A 490 -9.49 -3.28 -39.60
N PHE A 491 -10.39 -3.05 -40.58
CA PHE A 491 -10.96 -4.09 -41.43
C PHE A 491 -10.21 -4.32 -42.74
N SER A 492 -9.05 -3.69 -42.94
CA SER A 492 -8.20 -3.93 -44.10
C SER A 492 -7.40 -5.23 -44.06
N ASP A 493 -7.32 -5.86 -42.85
CA ASP A 493 -6.44 -6.98 -42.54
C ASP A 493 -4.94 -6.69 -42.71
N ASP A 494 -4.58 -5.42 -42.91
CA ASP A 494 -3.21 -4.93 -42.89
C ASP A 494 -2.88 -4.37 -41.49
N TYR A 495 -2.11 -5.15 -40.72
CA TYR A 495 -1.81 -4.80 -39.34
C TYR A 495 -0.91 -3.57 -39.19
N ASP A 496 0.05 -3.41 -40.10
CA ASP A 496 0.98 -2.27 -40.05
C ASP A 496 0.26 -0.96 -40.39
N LEU A 497 -0.58 -0.96 -41.41
CA LEU A 497 -1.45 0.18 -41.76
C LEU A 497 -2.39 0.52 -40.60
N PHE A 498 -2.99 -0.48 -39.99
CA PHE A 498 -3.85 -0.30 -38.82
C PHE A 498 -3.09 0.30 -37.62
N LEU A 499 -1.91 -0.23 -37.28
CA LEU A 499 -1.10 0.28 -36.15
C LEU A 499 -0.70 1.73 -36.34
N GLU A 500 -0.32 2.09 -37.58
CA GLU A 500 0.03 3.46 -37.90
C GLU A 500 -1.17 4.40 -37.72
N ALA A 501 -2.30 4.10 -38.34
CA ALA A 501 -3.51 4.91 -38.29
C ALA A 501 -4.09 4.99 -36.87
N ARG A 502 -4.11 3.89 -36.14
CA ARG A 502 -4.59 3.89 -34.74
C ARG A 502 -3.63 4.62 -33.81
N GLY A 503 -2.33 4.40 -33.96
CA GLY A 503 -1.31 5.13 -33.20
C GLY A 503 -1.46 6.65 -33.38
N GLU A 504 -1.74 7.13 -34.59
CA GLU A 504 -2.00 8.54 -34.87
C GLU A 504 -3.31 9.02 -34.22
N THR A 505 -4.38 8.25 -34.30
CA THR A 505 -5.68 8.54 -33.66
C THR A 505 -5.54 8.69 -32.14
N LEU A 506 -4.87 7.73 -31.49
CA LEU A 506 -4.60 7.74 -30.05
C LEU A 506 -3.70 8.93 -29.65
N THR A 507 -2.71 9.26 -30.50
CA THR A 507 -1.81 10.39 -30.26
C THR A 507 -2.56 11.73 -30.32
N ARG A 508 -3.48 11.91 -31.28
CA ARG A 508 -4.32 13.11 -31.35
C ARG A 508 -5.25 13.22 -30.14
N ALA A 509 -5.90 12.15 -29.74
CA ALA A 509 -6.73 12.11 -28.53
C ALA A 509 -5.92 12.46 -27.27
N ALA A 510 -4.73 11.88 -27.10
CA ALA A 510 -3.85 12.19 -25.97
C ALA A 510 -3.37 13.65 -25.97
N LYS A 511 -3.00 14.20 -27.12
CA LYS A 511 -2.64 15.63 -27.25
C LYS A 511 -3.79 16.55 -26.88
N ALA A 512 -5.03 16.22 -27.24
CA ALA A 512 -6.21 16.98 -26.82
C ALA A 512 -6.39 16.95 -25.30
N LEU A 513 -6.25 15.79 -24.66
CA LEU A 513 -6.29 15.67 -23.19
C LEU A 513 -5.19 16.48 -22.49
N VAL A 514 -3.98 16.46 -23.04
CA VAL A 514 -2.84 17.24 -22.50
C VAL A 514 -3.06 18.76 -22.69
N ALA A 515 -3.69 19.18 -23.79
CA ALA A 515 -3.95 20.57 -24.11
C ALA A 515 -5.18 21.13 -23.39
N ASP A 516 -6.29 20.37 -23.40
CA ASP A 516 -7.60 20.83 -22.97
C ASP A 516 -8.16 20.16 -21.73
N GLY A 517 -7.59 19.03 -21.30
CA GLY A 517 -8.05 18.23 -20.15
C GLY A 517 -9.20 17.28 -20.50
N GLU A 518 -9.89 17.49 -21.61
CA GLU A 518 -11.09 16.75 -22.00
C GLU A 518 -11.03 16.35 -23.49
N LEU A 519 -11.71 15.26 -23.83
CA LEU A 519 -11.99 14.91 -25.21
C LEU A 519 -13.34 15.49 -25.63
N ASP A 520 -13.39 16.16 -26.78
CA ASP A 520 -14.66 16.47 -27.42
C ASP A 520 -15.27 15.17 -27.96
N VAL A 521 -16.40 14.76 -27.40
CA VAL A 521 -17.08 13.49 -27.72
C VAL A 521 -17.68 13.49 -29.15
N ALA A 522 -17.76 14.63 -29.80
CA ALA A 522 -18.08 14.68 -31.24
C ALA A 522 -17.04 13.96 -32.12
N LEU A 523 -15.83 13.70 -31.58
CA LEU A 523 -14.77 12.74 -31.94
C LEU A 523 -14.47 12.54 -33.42
N SER A 524 -15.21 13.16 -34.35
CA SER A 524 -14.98 13.07 -35.80
C SER A 524 -13.62 13.64 -36.19
N SER A 525 -13.09 14.61 -35.42
CA SER A 525 -11.79 15.23 -35.70
C SER A 525 -10.57 14.36 -35.29
N TYR A 526 -10.78 13.32 -34.48
CA TYR A 526 -9.69 12.45 -34.02
C TYR A 526 -9.47 11.22 -34.92
N ILE A 527 -10.49 10.84 -35.70
CA ILE A 527 -10.42 9.74 -36.66
C ILE A 527 -10.06 10.34 -38.03
N ALA A 528 -8.99 9.87 -38.64
CA ALA A 528 -8.62 10.32 -39.96
C ALA A 528 -9.76 10.01 -40.94
N ASP A 529 -10.30 11.07 -41.59
CA ASP A 529 -11.38 10.99 -42.57
C ASP A 529 -10.92 10.44 -43.95
N ASP A 530 -9.68 9.95 -44.06
CA ASP A 530 -9.06 9.60 -45.34
C ASP A 530 -9.40 8.18 -45.84
N TRP A 531 -10.33 7.46 -45.18
CA TRP A 531 -10.74 6.14 -45.63
C TRP A 531 -12.24 6.09 -45.94
N ASP A 532 -12.60 6.02 -47.22
CA ASP A 532 -13.96 5.79 -47.68
C ASP A 532 -14.27 4.28 -47.58
N PRO A 533 -15.32 3.85 -46.79
CA PRO A 533 -15.73 2.46 -46.70
C PRO A 533 -16.10 1.82 -48.06
N ASP A 534 -16.39 2.65 -49.06
CA ASP A 534 -16.80 2.22 -50.40
C ASP A 534 -15.61 2.06 -51.39
N ASP A 535 -14.39 2.43 -50.97
CA ASP A 535 -13.15 2.30 -51.79
C ASP A 535 -12.47 0.91 -51.64
N ILE A 536 -13.16 -0.12 -51.20
CA ILE A 536 -12.63 -1.50 -51.21
C ILE A 536 -12.79 -2.04 -52.64
N PRO A 537 -11.70 -2.34 -53.36
CA PRO A 537 -11.81 -3.16 -54.59
C PRO A 537 -12.30 -4.54 -54.17
N PHE A 538 -13.37 -5.00 -54.74
CA PHE A 538 -13.96 -6.32 -54.59
C PHE A 538 -12.98 -7.45 -54.94
#